data_f2e100d3fe1783dfd52a275f94bd8a8f
#
_entry.id   f2e100d3fe1783dfd52a275f94bd8a8f
#
_cell.length_a   1.000
_cell.length_b   1.000
_cell.length_c   1.000
_cell.angle_alpha   90.00
_cell.angle_beta   90.00
_cell.angle_gamma   90.00
#
_symmetry.space_group_name_H-M   'P 1'
#
loop_
_entity.id
_entity.type
_entity.pdbx_description
1 polymer ?
#
loop_
_entity_poly.entity_id
_entity_poly.type
_entity_poly.pdbx_seq_one_letter_code
_entity_poly.pdbx_strand_id
1 'polypeptide(L)'
;MKYFKVNAKNHYELGFCIGKKTKEGVKSVIGSTKYVHVSSGLLQRKYLKYLKLVSEKFPQYVEEIRGISDGANADFEKVMKLNMIILTKYYKKKIVQEESCDSCTTLVVKKRNGFVFGHNEDGPLNQGAYLINAKLPSGRKVLSLGYFGMLLGLAVNLNDSGLYFSCNSLKGKGDSFGMPKNFLTRNLIESINFDEFMSKLKSVNRAQALNFMVFFEKQVFNIECSVKEYLLENVKSNFFHANNFLFSKMKNLREELLKKREPF
;
A
#
# COMPACT_ATOMS: atom_id res chain seq x y z
N MET A 1 3.33 0.90 -20.37
CA MET A 1 3.88 0.87 -19.00
C MET A 1 5.41 0.77 -19.08
N LYS A 2 6.16 1.57 -18.31
CA LYS A 2 7.64 1.51 -18.27
C LYS A 2 8.09 0.31 -17.45
N TYR A 3 9.20 -0.35 -17.88
CA TYR A 3 9.90 -1.37 -17.09
C TYR A 3 11.35 -0.96 -16.90
N PHE A 4 11.89 -1.12 -15.70
CA PHE A 4 13.30 -0.88 -15.43
C PHE A 4 13.86 -1.73 -14.28
N LYS A 5 15.18 -1.83 -14.22
CA LYS A 5 15.91 -2.51 -13.15
C LYS A 5 16.61 -1.49 -12.27
N VAL A 6 16.66 -1.77 -10.96
CA VAL A 6 17.42 -1.00 -9.97
C VAL A 6 18.19 -1.98 -9.08
N ASN A 7 19.42 -1.62 -8.77
CA ASN A 7 20.24 -2.29 -7.76
C ASN A 7 20.76 -1.21 -6.81
N ALA A 8 20.39 -1.30 -5.54
CA ALA A 8 20.69 -0.26 -4.57
C ALA A 8 21.40 -0.84 -3.33
N LYS A 9 22.36 -0.09 -2.79
CA LYS A 9 23.11 -0.45 -1.58
C LYS A 9 22.42 -0.01 -0.30
N ASN A 10 21.58 1.03 -0.37
CA ASN A 10 20.81 1.56 0.75
C ASN A 10 19.46 2.10 0.27
N HIS A 11 18.58 2.42 1.21
CA HIS A 11 17.21 2.87 0.92
C HIS A 11 17.16 4.22 0.21
N TYR A 12 18.04 5.16 0.57
CA TYR A 12 18.13 6.43 -0.13
C TYR A 12 18.50 6.23 -1.62
N GLU A 13 19.51 5.42 -1.90
CA GLU A 13 19.94 5.11 -3.28
C GLU A 13 18.82 4.44 -4.08
N LEU A 14 18.08 3.50 -3.46
CA LEU A 14 16.91 2.88 -4.09
C LEU A 14 15.89 3.93 -4.50
N GLY A 15 15.52 4.79 -3.56
CA GLY A 15 14.59 5.89 -3.80
C GLY A 15 15.10 6.84 -4.88
N PHE A 16 16.37 7.26 -4.81
CA PHE A 16 16.98 8.17 -5.77
C PHE A 16 16.94 7.62 -7.20
N CYS A 17 17.31 6.35 -7.38
CA CYS A 17 17.24 5.69 -8.68
C CYS A 17 15.80 5.61 -9.21
N ILE A 18 14.83 5.28 -8.36
CA ILE A 18 13.41 5.27 -8.73
C ILE A 18 12.95 6.69 -9.12
N GLY A 19 13.20 7.67 -8.25
CA GLY A 19 12.83 9.07 -8.49
C GLY A 19 13.39 9.62 -9.79
N LYS A 20 14.68 9.38 -10.05
CA LYS A 20 15.36 9.80 -11.29
C LYS A 20 14.73 9.18 -12.55
N LYS A 21 14.39 7.87 -12.50
CA LYS A 21 13.77 7.16 -13.64
C LYS A 21 12.31 7.54 -13.87
N THR A 22 11.63 8.04 -12.84
CA THR A 22 10.19 8.36 -12.85
C THR A 22 9.90 9.84 -12.66
N LYS A 23 10.90 10.70 -12.80
CA LYS A 23 10.88 12.15 -12.47
C LYS A 23 9.64 12.87 -12.98
N GLU A 24 9.33 12.77 -14.27
CA GLU A 24 8.19 13.47 -14.86
C GLU A 24 6.84 12.93 -14.32
N GLY A 25 6.75 11.62 -14.09
CA GLY A 25 5.58 11.00 -13.47
C GLY A 25 5.37 11.49 -12.02
N VAL A 26 6.44 11.57 -11.22
CA VAL A 26 6.37 12.08 -9.84
C VAL A 26 5.89 13.53 -9.83
N LYS A 27 6.44 14.39 -10.69
CA LYS A 27 6.02 15.80 -10.81
C LYS A 27 4.56 15.91 -11.24
N SER A 28 4.13 15.12 -12.22
CA SER A 28 2.74 15.10 -12.70
C SER A 28 1.76 14.70 -11.59
N VAL A 29 2.05 13.62 -10.85
CA VAL A 29 1.20 13.16 -9.74
C VAL A 29 1.13 14.20 -8.62
N ILE A 30 2.26 14.80 -8.23
CA ILE A 30 2.27 15.87 -7.24
C ILE A 30 1.42 17.06 -7.72
N GLY A 31 1.59 17.49 -8.97
CA GLY A 31 0.84 18.62 -9.54
C GLY A 31 -0.67 18.41 -9.55
N SER A 32 -1.12 17.17 -9.80
CA SER A 32 -2.55 16.82 -9.86
C SER A 32 -3.18 16.45 -8.51
N THR A 33 -2.37 16.17 -7.48
CA THR A 33 -2.85 15.69 -6.17
C THR A 33 -3.03 16.84 -5.19
N LYS A 34 -4.25 17.33 -5.03
CA LYS A 34 -4.55 18.55 -4.25
C LYS A 34 -4.14 18.47 -2.76
N TYR A 35 -4.36 17.34 -2.08
CA TYR A 35 -4.12 17.24 -0.64
C TYR A 35 -2.64 17.35 -0.23
N VAL A 36 -1.69 17.06 -1.13
CA VAL A 36 -0.26 17.16 -0.82
C VAL A 36 0.22 18.61 -0.70
N HIS A 37 -0.53 19.58 -1.25
CA HIS A 37 -0.23 20.99 -1.17
C HIS A 37 -0.76 21.68 0.09
N VAL A 38 -1.51 20.97 0.94
CA VAL A 38 -2.08 21.54 2.18
C VAL A 38 -1.01 21.55 3.26
N SER A 39 -0.60 22.75 3.69
CA SER A 39 0.46 22.99 4.69
C SER A 39 -0.06 23.50 6.04
N SER A 40 -1.38 23.48 6.28
CA SER A 40 -1.97 24.02 7.50
C SER A 40 -3.21 23.24 7.95
N GLY A 41 -3.75 23.57 9.12
CA GLY A 41 -5.00 23.01 9.62
C GLY A 41 -4.91 21.55 10.06
N LEU A 42 -6.05 20.84 9.99
CA LEU A 42 -6.18 19.47 10.48
C LEU A 42 -5.30 18.49 9.71
N LEU A 43 -5.24 18.62 8.39
CA LEU A 43 -4.46 17.72 7.53
C LEU A 43 -2.97 17.80 7.90
N GLN A 44 -2.43 19.01 8.06
CA GLN A 44 -1.03 19.19 8.42
C GLN A 44 -0.73 18.61 9.81
N ARG A 45 -1.61 18.83 10.80
CA ARG A 45 -1.45 18.19 12.13
C ARG A 45 -1.47 16.67 12.05
N LYS A 46 -2.33 16.09 11.20
CA LYS A 46 -2.34 14.64 10.98
C LYS A 46 -1.08 14.15 10.27
N TYR A 47 -0.62 14.87 9.24
CA TYR A 47 0.64 14.58 8.56
C TYR A 47 1.80 14.49 9.54
N LEU A 48 1.98 15.49 10.41
CA LEU A 48 3.09 15.51 11.38
C LEU A 48 3.01 14.32 12.37
N LYS A 49 1.79 13.91 12.79
CA LYS A 49 1.61 12.72 13.63
C LYS A 49 2.01 11.43 12.89
N TYR A 50 1.61 11.30 11.62
CA TYR A 50 2.01 10.15 10.81
C TYR A 50 3.51 10.16 10.51
N LEU A 51 4.08 11.33 10.19
CA LEU A 51 5.52 11.48 9.96
C LEU A 51 6.32 10.99 11.18
N LYS A 52 5.94 11.41 12.40
CA LYS A 52 6.56 10.92 13.62
C LYS A 52 6.48 9.40 13.73
N LEU A 53 5.29 8.81 13.56
CA LEU A 53 5.07 7.36 13.64
C LEU A 53 5.96 6.59 12.67
N VAL A 54 6.00 7.01 11.38
CA VAL A 54 6.78 6.28 10.37
C VAL A 54 8.27 6.49 10.54
N SER A 55 8.72 7.66 11.02
CA SER A 55 10.13 7.94 11.32
C SER A 55 10.65 7.10 12.49
N GLU A 56 9.81 6.83 13.47
CA GLU A 56 10.16 5.97 14.62
C GLU A 56 10.18 4.47 14.24
N LYS A 57 9.23 4.02 13.40
CA LYS A 57 9.06 2.60 13.08
C LYS A 57 9.83 2.13 11.86
N PHE A 58 9.96 3.00 10.86
CA PHE A 58 10.55 2.69 9.55
C PHE A 58 11.42 3.85 9.03
N PRO A 59 12.44 4.31 9.78
CA PRO A 59 13.30 5.42 9.36
C PRO A 59 13.95 5.15 7.99
N GLN A 60 14.26 3.90 7.67
CA GLN A 60 14.82 3.52 6.38
C GLN A 60 13.89 3.82 5.20
N TYR A 61 12.57 3.73 5.37
CA TYR A 61 11.62 4.04 4.30
C TYR A 61 11.38 5.55 4.17
N VAL A 62 11.61 6.30 5.24
CA VAL A 62 11.68 7.79 5.17
C VAL A 62 12.85 8.21 4.30
N GLU A 63 14.02 7.57 4.45
CA GLU A 63 15.18 7.82 3.60
C GLU A 63 14.95 7.36 2.15
N GLU A 64 14.21 6.28 1.92
CA GLU A 64 13.81 5.87 0.58
C GLU A 64 12.93 6.94 -0.09
N ILE A 65 11.97 7.53 0.64
CA ILE A 65 11.14 8.63 0.14
C ILE A 65 11.98 9.90 -0.09
N ARG A 66 12.95 10.20 0.76
CA ARG A 66 13.89 11.30 0.55
C ARG A 66 14.65 11.11 -0.76
N GLY A 67 15.16 9.90 -0.99
CA GLY A 67 15.79 9.54 -2.26
C GLY A 67 14.85 9.73 -3.47
N ILE A 68 13.58 9.29 -3.37
CA ILE A 68 12.58 9.51 -4.45
C ILE A 68 12.41 11.02 -4.73
N SER A 69 12.33 11.83 -3.68
CA SER A 69 12.18 13.29 -3.80
C SER A 69 13.36 13.91 -4.52
N ASP A 70 14.57 13.62 -4.07
CA ASP A 70 15.81 14.19 -4.61
C ASP A 70 16.03 13.73 -6.05
N GLY A 71 15.85 12.43 -6.33
CA GLY A 71 15.96 11.87 -7.68
C GLY A 71 14.95 12.46 -8.67
N ALA A 72 13.74 12.79 -8.21
CA ALA A 72 12.71 13.42 -9.01
C ALA A 72 12.84 14.96 -9.08
N ASN A 73 13.71 15.57 -8.27
CA ASN A 73 13.75 17.02 -8.04
C ASN A 73 12.35 17.53 -7.64
N ALA A 74 11.82 16.95 -6.57
CA ALA A 74 10.48 17.20 -6.05
C ALA A 74 10.53 17.50 -4.54
N ASP A 75 9.53 18.20 -4.03
CA ASP A 75 9.42 18.53 -2.62
C ASP A 75 9.19 17.28 -1.75
N PHE A 76 10.03 17.10 -0.72
CA PHE A 76 9.99 15.93 0.17
C PHE A 76 8.65 15.79 0.90
N GLU A 77 8.09 16.88 1.41
CA GLU A 77 6.84 16.83 2.17
C GLU A 77 5.68 16.38 1.27
N LYS A 78 5.66 16.82 0.02
CA LYS A 78 4.64 16.42 -0.95
C LYS A 78 4.76 14.94 -1.32
N VAL A 79 5.98 14.44 -1.56
CA VAL A 79 6.23 13.02 -1.84
C VAL A 79 5.90 12.16 -0.61
N MET A 80 6.22 12.63 0.59
CA MET A 80 5.87 11.96 1.84
C MET A 80 4.35 11.88 2.02
N LYS A 81 3.62 12.96 1.75
CA LYS A 81 2.15 12.97 1.79
C LYS A 81 1.52 12.03 0.79
N LEU A 82 2.08 11.86 -0.41
CA LEU A 82 1.64 10.83 -1.37
C LEU A 82 1.70 9.43 -0.76
N ASN A 83 2.71 9.15 0.06
CA ASN A 83 2.87 7.87 0.76
C ASN A 83 1.98 7.73 1.99
N MET A 84 1.19 8.73 2.32
CA MET A 84 0.22 8.76 3.42
C MET A 84 -1.20 8.93 2.86
N ILE A 85 -1.66 8.04 1.97
CA ILE A 85 -2.98 8.09 1.32
C ILE A 85 -4.13 8.28 2.33
N ILE A 86 -3.95 7.79 3.56
CA ILE A 86 -4.91 8.01 4.65
C ILE A 86 -5.23 9.50 4.89
N LEU A 87 -4.35 10.41 4.50
CA LEU A 87 -4.56 11.85 4.62
C LEU A 87 -5.71 12.37 3.74
N THR A 88 -6.04 11.66 2.65
CA THR A 88 -7.17 12.02 1.76
C THR A 88 -8.49 12.14 2.53
N LYS A 89 -8.67 11.33 3.57
CA LYS A 89 -9.87 11.35 4.43
C LYS A 89 -10.04 12.65 5.20
N TYR A 90 -8.94 13.31 5.55
CA TYR A 90 -8.95 14.61 6.24
C TYR A 90 -9.10 15.78 5.27
N TYR A 91 -8.77 15.56 4.00
CA TYR A 91 -8.96 16.53 2.93
C TYR A 91 -10.42 16.55 2.45
N LYS A 92 -11.01 15.39 2.18
CA LYS A 92 -12.37 15.24 1.64
C LYS A 92 -13.48 15.65 2.61
N LYS A 93 -13.23 15.79 3.92
CA LYS A 93 -14.23 16.32 4.86
C LYS A 93 -14.70 17.75 4.56
N LYS A 94 -13.99 18.48 3.69
CA LYS A 94 -14.34 19.85 3.27
C LYS A 94 -14.92 19.95 1.86
N ILE A 95 -14.85 18.90 1.05
CA ILE A 95 -15.29 18.91 -0.35
C ILE A 95 -16.18 17.68 -0.56
N VAL A 96 -17.44 17.94 -0.91
CA VAL A 96 -18.49 16.98 -1.24
C VAL A 96 -18.01 15.97 -2.29
N GLN A 97 -18.26 14.68 -1.99
CA GLN A 97 -18.48 13.57 -2.93
C GLN A 97 -17.83 13.66 -4.32
N GLU A 98 -16.54 13.49 -4.42
CA GLU A 98 -15.98 12.78 -5.56
C GLU A 98 -15.74 11.33 -5.09
N GLU A 99 -16.42 10.39 -5.72
CA GLU A 99 -16.25 8.97 -5.51
C GLU A 99 -14.77 8.62 -5.68
N SER A 100 -14.14 8.13 -4.62
CA SER A 100 -12.79 7.64 -4.72
C SER A 100 -12.84 6.33 -5.52
N CYS A 101 -12.35 6.36 -6.74
CA CYS A 101 -12.18 5.19 -7.61
C CYS A 101 -11.06 4.25 -7.12
N ASP A 102 -10.74 4.23 -5.82
CA ASP A 102 -9.77 3.28 -5.25
C ASP A 102 -10.46 1.92 -5.11
N SER A 103 -10.70 1.27 -6.23
CA SER A 103 -11.23 -0.07 -6.32
C SER A 103 -10.16 -0.99 -6.90
N CYS A 104 -10.06 -2.17 -6.37
CA CYS A 104 -9.13 -3.20 -6.83
C CYS A 104 -9.85 -4.54 -6.84
N THR A 105 -9.44 -5.44 -7.73
CA THR A 105 -9.95 -6.80 -7.74
C THR A 105 -8.80 -7.77 -7.90
N THR A 106 -8.74 -8.78 -7.05
CA THR A 106 -7.80 -9.89 -7.19
C THR A 106 -8.57 -11.15 -7.57
N LEU A 107 -8.11 -11.85 -8.59
CA LEU A 107 -8.60 -13.13 -9.05
C LEU A 107 -7.53 -14.19 -8.83
N VAL A 108 -7.95 -15.34 -8.28
CA VAL A 108 -7.14 -16.56 -8.18
C VAL A 108 -7.84 -17.66 -8.95
N VAL A 109 -7.15 -18.24 -9.92
CA VAL A 109 -7.65 -19.38 -10.71
C VAL A 109 -6.79 -20.59 -10.41
N LYS A 110 -7.41 -21.63 -9.85
CA LYS A 110 -6.75 -22.91 -9.61
C LYS A 110 -6.51 -23.64 -10.92
N LYS A 111 -5.30 -24.11 -11.12
CA LYS A 111 -4.90 -24.97 -12.24
C LYS A 111 -4.44 -26.34 -11.73
N ARG A 112 -4.25 -27.30 -12.63
CA ARG A 112 -3.76 -28.65 -12.29
C ARG A 112 -2.47 -28.61 -11.46
N ASN A 113 -1.54 -27.73 -11.80
CA ASN A 113 -0.19 -27.68 -11.22
C ASN A 113 0.10 -26.36 -10.49
N GLY A 114 -0.92 -25.66 -9.97
CA GLY A 114 -0.70 -24.39 -9.26
C GLY A 114 -1.87 -23.41 -9.40
N PHE A 115 -1.54 -22.13 -9.35
CA PHE A 115 -2.51 -21.04 -9.41
C PHE A 115 -2.07 -19.96 -10.40
N VAL A 116 -3.04 -19.31 -11.01
CA VAL A 116 -2.86 -18.09 -11.80
C VAL A 116 -3.50 -16.93 -11.03
N PHE A 117 -2.78 -15.82 -10.91
CA PHE A 117 -3.25 -14.61 -10.24
C PHE A 117 -3.49 -13.52 -11.27
N GLY A 118 -4.63 -12.87 -11.16
CA GLY A 118 -4.94 -11.62 -11.85
C GLY A 118 -5.22 -10.53 -10.83
N HIS A 119 -4.80 -9.30 -11.12
CA HIS A 119 -5.07 -8.16 -10.27
C HIS A 119 -5.42 -6.95 -11.14
N ASN A 120 -6.54 -6.29 -10.81
CA ASN A 120 -6.94 -5.04 -11.43
C ASN A 120 -6.86 -3.90 -10.40
N GLU A 121 -6.30 -2.77 -10.82
CA GLU A 121 -6.19 -1.55 -10.04
C GLU A 121 -7.01 -0.45 -10.73
N ASP A 122 -8.07 0.02 -10.07
CA ASP A 122 -8.92 1.11 -10.52
C ASP A 122 -8.52 2.41 -9.81
N GLY A 123 -7.34 2.91 -10.14
CA GLY A 123 -6.82 4.17 -9.60
C GLY A 123 -7.11 5.36 -10.51
N PRO A 124 -6.81 6.60 -10.06
CA PRO A 124 -6.89 7.78 -10.90
C PRO A 124 -5.99 7.66 -12.14
N LEU A 125 -6.51 8.03 -13.31
CA LEU A 125 -5.79 7.93 -14.61
C LEU A 125 -4.42 8.63 -14.62
N ASN A 126 -4.26 9.67 -13.80
CA ASN A 126 -3.02 10.45 -13.68
C ASN A 126 -1.99 9.86 -12.72
N GLN A 127 -2.32 8.80 -11.99
CA GLN A 127 -1.40 8.22 -10.99
C GLN A 127 -0.19 7.57 -11.65
N GLY A 128 -0.36 6.97 -12.82
CA GLY A 128 0.69 6.31 -13.59
C GLY A 128 1.39 5.18 -12.84
N ALA A 129 1.81 4.16 -13.57
CA ALA A 129 2.46 2.99 -12.99
C ALA A 129 3.65 2.54 -13.82
N TYR A 130 4.55 1.78 -13.18
CA TYR A 130 5.71 1.16 -13.81
C TYR A 130 5.95 -0.23 -13.22
N LEU A 131 6.58 -1.11 -13.99
CA LEU A 131 7.07 -2.39 -13.50
C LEU A 131 8.55 -2.25 -13.15
N ILE A 132 8.93 -2.71 -11.97
CA ILE A 132 10.32 -2.65 -11.49
C ILE A 132 10.82 -4.02 -11.04
N ASN A 133 12.03 -4.37 -11.46
CA ASN A 133 12.81 -5.44 -10.87
C ASN A 133 13.93 -4.78 -10.05
N ALA A 134 13.81 -4.84 -8.72
CA ALA A 134 14.74 -4.19 -7.82
C ALA A 134 15.48 -5.20 -6.95
N LYS A 135 16.80 -5.00 -6.79
CA LYS A 135 17.55 -5.58 -5.68
C LYS A 135 17.52 -4.55 -4.55
N LEU A 136 16.83 -4.91 -3.47
CA LEU A 136 16.64 -4.06 -2.29
C LEU A 136 17.93 -4.02 -1.43
N PRO A 137 18.06 -3.04 -0.52
CA PRO A 137 19.19 -2.96 0.42
C PRO A 137 19.39 -4.20 1.29
N SER A 138 18.31 -4.92 1.61
CA SER A 138 18.36 -6.22 2.29
C SER A 138 18.98 -7.35 1.46
N GLY A 139 19.30 -7.10 0.20
CA GLY A 139 19.72 -8.11 -0.75
C GLY A 139 18.59 -8.82 -1.49
N ARG A 140 17.34 -8.69 -1.03
CA ARG A 140 16.13 -9.28 -1.62
C ARG A 140 15.90 -8.75 -3.03
N LYS A 141 15.56 -9.63 -3.97
CA LYS A 141 15.13 -9.24 -5.30
C LYS A 141 13.61 -9.24 -5.36
N VAL A 142 13.03 -8.19 -5.92
CA VAL A 142 11.57 -8.02 -6.02
C VAL A 142 11.16 -7.60 -7.41
N LEU A 143 10.05 -8.15 -7.88
CA LEU A 143 9.28 -7.67 -9.04
C LEU A 143 8.01 -7.03 -8.50
N SER A 144 7.82 -5.75 -8.74
CA SER A 144 6.70 -4.99 -8.18
C SER A 144 6.07 -4.06 -9.20
N LEU A 145 4.77 -3.90 -9.14
CA LEU A 145 4.06 -2.79 -9.76
C LEU A 145 4.23 -1.56 -8.85
N GLY A 146 4.98 -0.57 -9.32
CA GLY A 146 5.23 0.67 -8.61
C GLY A 146 4.37 1.82 -9.15
N TYR A 147 4.07 2.79 -8.30
CA TYR A 147 3.38 4.04 -8.65
C TYR A 147 4.31 5.22 -8.47
N PHE A 148 4.16 6.25 -9.32
CA PHE A 148 5.02 7.42 -9.30
C PHE A 148 4.99 8.14 -7.94
N GLY A 149 6.17 8.34 -7.34
CA GLY A 149 6.33 8.99 -6.05
C GLY A 149 5.99 8.13 -4.83
N MET A 150 5.62 6.86 -5.00
CA MET A 150 5.24 5.97 -3.90
C MET A 150 6.28 4.89 -3.64
N LEU A 151 6.32 4.41 -2.39
CA LEU A 151 7.08 3.22 -1.99
C LEU A 151 6.57 1.99 -2.75
N LEU A 152 7.45 1.01 -2.98
CA LEU A 152 7.07 -0.26 -3.58
C LEU A 152 6.15 -1.08 -2.64
N GLY A 153 5.45 -2.06 -3.18
CA GLY A 153 4.67 -3.00 -2.39
C GLY A 153 3.15 -2.79 -2.43
N LEU A 154 2.64 -1.76 -3.13
CA LEU A 154 1.23 -1.33 -3.00
C LEU A 154 0.20 -2.26 -3.65
N ALA A 155 0.48 -2.82 -4.81
CA ALA A 155 -0.47 -3.60 -5.59
C ALA A 155 -0.03 -5.07 -5.72
N VAL A 156 0.79 -5.37 -6.71
CA VAL A 156 1.26 -6.72 -7.05
C VAL A 156 2.75 -6.84 -6.81
N ASN A 157 3.15 -7.87 -6.08
CA ASN A 157 4.52 -8.05 -5.64
C ASN A 157 4.93 -9.51 -5.66
N LEU A 158 6.14 -9.78 -6.14
CA LEU A 158 6.80 -11.07 -6.09
C LEU A 158 8.24 -10.87 -5.64
N ASN A 159 8.73 -11.69 -4.72
CA ASN A 159 10.14 -11.66 -4.33
C ASN A 159 10.86 -12.98 -4.64
N ASP A 160 12.17 -12.97 -4.47
CA ASP A 160 13.05 -14.12 -4.77
C ASP A 160 12.95 -15.29 -3.78
N SER A 161 12.15 -15.17 -2.71
CA SER A 161 11.75 -16.31 -1.87
C SER A 161 10.53 -17.07 -2.43
N GLY A 162 9.97 -16.62 -3.56
CA GLY A 162 8.73 -17.19 -4.11
C GLY A 162 7.46 -16.69 -3.42
N LEU A 163 7.56 -15.70 -2.53
CA LEU A 163 6.40 -15.06 -1.91
C LEU A 163 5.81 -14.04 -2.88
N TYR A 164 4.55 -14.25 -3.23
CA TYR A 164 3.72 -13.31 -3.95
C TYR A 164 2.65 -12.74 -3.04
N PHE A 165 2.34 -11.47 -3.18
CA PHE A 165 1.09 -10.92 -2.67
C PHE A 165 0.54 -9.78 -3.52
N SER A 166 -0.78 -9.64 -3.48
CA SER A 166 -1.51 -8.46 -3.91
C SER A 166 -2.28 -7.86 -2.75
N CYS A 167 -2.59 -6.57 -2.83
CA CYS A 167 -3.23 -5.82 -1.74
C CYS A 167 -4.39 -4.97 -2.26
N ASN A 168 -5.60 -5.25 -1.76
CA ASN A 168 -6.79 -4.42 -2.01
C ASN A 168 -7.08 -3.53 -0.79
N SER A 169 -7.56 -2.31 -1.01
CA SER A 169 -8.16 -1.49 0.03
C SER A 169 -9.56 -1.99 0.33
N LEU A 170 -9.94 -2.11 1.61
CA LEU A 170 -11.29 -2.51 2.00
C LEU A 170 -12.14 -1.31 2.40
N LYS A 171 -13.40 -1.32 1.96
CA LYS A 171 -14.41 -0.35 2.39
C LYS A 171 -14.85 -0.72 3.80
N GLY A 172 -14.28 -0.06 4.81
CA GLY A 172 -14.61 -0.27 6.22
C GLY A 172 -14.65 1.05 6.97
N LYS A 173 -15.54 1.14 7.98
CA LYS A 173 -15.47 2.21 8.98
C LYS A 173 -14.47 1.77 10.06
N GLY A 174 -13.71 2.69 10.57
CA GLY A 174 -12.72 2.43 11.61
C GLY A 174 -11.33 2.87 11.17
N ASP A 175 -11.25 4.11 10.70
CA ASP A 175 -9.94 4.75 10.58
C ASP A 175 -9.43 5.05 11.97
N SER A 176 -8.36 4.43 12.33
CA SER A 176 -7.64 4.78 13.53
C SER A 176 -6.24 5.26 13.17
N PHE A 177 -5.63 5.93 14.11
CA PHE A 177 -4.23 6.26 13.99
C PHE A 177 -3.42 4.95 14.01
N GLY A 178 -2.70 4.68 12.92
CA GLY A 178 -1.94 3.44 12.74
C GLY A 178 -1.02 3.55 11.53
N MET A 179 -0.32 2.48 11.21
CA MET A 179 0.65 2.44 10.11
C MET A 179 -0.03 2.65 8.75
N PRO A 180 0.38 3.66 7.95
CA PRO A 180 -0.12 3.85 6.60
C PRO A 180 0.19 2.65 5.71
N LYS A 181 -0.74 2.31 4.78
CA LYS A 181 -0.64 1.17 3.85
C LYS A 181 0.74 1.08 3.20
N ASN A 182 1.24 2.17 2.63
CA ASN A 182 2.47 2.18 1.85
C ASN A 182 3.70 1.72 2.65
N PHE A 183 3.81 2.11 3.92
CA PHE A 183 4.92 1.69 4.78
C PHE A 183 4.79 0.23 5.21
N LEU A 184 3.57 -0.21 5.51
CA LEU A 184 3.31 -1.60 5.84
C LEU A 184 3.64 -2.52 4.67
N THR A 185 3.09 -2.25 3.48
CA THR A 185 3.29 -3.10 2.29
C THR A 185 4.74 -3.08 1.82
N ARG A 186 5.44 -1.93 1.96
CA ARG A 186 6.88 -1.85 1.69
C ARG A 186 7.70 -2.76 2.62
N ASN A 187 7.28 -2.90 3.89
CA ASN A 187 7.90 -3.84 4.83
C ASN A 187 7.58 -5.31 4.48
N LEU A 188 6.34 -5.58 4.08
CA LEU A 188 5.88 -6.93 3.74
C LEU A 188 6.58 -7.54 2.51
N ILE A 189 6.96 -6.72 1.51
CA ILE A 189 7.61 -7.20 0.28
C ILE A 189 8.97 -7.87 0.54
N GLU A 190 9.60 -7.60 1.68
CA GLU A 190 10.89 -8.16 2.10
C GLU A 190 10.78 -9.47 2.88
N SER A 191 9.58 -9.98 3.09
CA SER A 191 9.37 -11.22 3.86
C SER A 191 9.94 -12.42 3.12
N ILE A 192 10.65 -13.29 3.84
CA ILE A 192 11.28 -14.50 3.28
C ILE A 192 10.35 -15.71 3.24
N ASN A 193 9.30 -15.69 4.05
CA ASN A 193 8.29 -16.75 4.13
C ASN A 193 6.96 -16.18 4.64
N PHE A 194 5.95 -17.04 4.72
CA PHE A 194 4.62 -16.66 5.18
C PHE A 194 4.56 -16.26 6.65
N ASP A 195 5.32 -16.93 7.51
CA ASP A 195 5.35 -16.63 8.96
C ASP A 195 5.94 -15.25 9.23
N GLU A 196 7.00 -14.88 8.54
CA GLU A 196 7.57 -13.52 8.62
C GLU A 196 6.59 -12.47 8.07
N PHE A 197 5.91 -12.76 6.95
CA PHE A 197 4.86 -11.89 6.42
C PHE A 197 3.79 -11.64 7.48
N MET A 198 3.29 -12.68 8.13
CA MET A 198 2.28 -12.58 9.18
C MET A 198 2.81 -11.88 10.43
N SER A 199 4.05 -12.12 10.82
CA SER A 199 4.71 -11.43 11.95
C SER A 199 4.78 -9.92 11.69
N LYS A 200 5.26 -9.51 10.52
CA LYS A 200 5.31 -8.10 10.11
C LYS A 200 3.92 -7.47 10.04
N LEU A 201 2.92 -8.19 9.50
CA LEU A 201 1.55 -7.72 9.41
C LEU A 201 0.93 -7.47 10.79
N LYS A 202 1.24 -8.31 11.77
CA LYS A 202 0.76 -8.24 13.17
C LYS A 202 1.50 -7.20 14.01
N SER A 203 2.72 -6.84 13.64
CA SER A 203 3.60 -5.98 14.46
C SER A 203 3.12 -4.53 14.58
N VAL A 204 2.13 -4.12 13.78
CA VAL A 204 1.61 -2.74 13.76
C VAL A 204 0.08 -2.71 13.65
N ASN A 205 -0.54 -1.73 14.30
CA ASN A 205 -1.92 -1.36 13.97
C ASN A 205 -1.94 -0.66 12.61
N ARG A 206 -2.89 -0.98 11.77
CA ARG A 206 -3.06 -0.41 10.42
C ARG A 206 -3.89 0.86 10.45
N ALA A 207 -3.58 1.82 9.59
CA ALA A 207 -4.38 3.04 9.48
C ALA A 207 -5.73 2.81 8.78
N GLN A 208 -5.86 1.72 8.02
CA GLN A 208 -7.05 1.39 7.22
C GLN A 208 -7.21 -0.13 7.08
N ALA A 209 -8.42 -0.54 6.69
CA ALA A 209 -8.71 -1.93 6.38
C ALA A 209 -8.11 -2.35 5.03
N LEU A 210 -7.56 -3.56 4.96
CA LEU A 210 -6.83 -4.11 3.80
C LEU A 210 -7.19 -5.56 3.60
N ASN A 211 -7.14 -6.01 2.35
CA ASN A 211 -7.10 -7.42 2.00
C ASN A 211 -5.76 -7.74 1.34
N PHE A 212 -5.19 -8.88 1.72
CA PHE A 212 -4.02 -9.45 1.07
C PHE A 212 -4.36 -10.82 0.50
N MET A 213 -4.05 -11.02 -0.77
CA MET A 213 -4.00 -12.35 -1.36
C MET A 213 -2.53 -12.76 -1.45
N VAL A 214 -2.14 -13.76 -0.65
CA VAL A 214 -0.74 -14.18 -0.50
C VAL A 214 -0.57 -15.59 -1.06
N PHE A 215 0.48 -15.80 -1.86
CA PHE A 215 0.91 -17.13 -2.31
C PHE A 215 2.32 -17.40 -1.78
N PHE A 216 2.47 -18.58 -1.18
CA PHE A 216 3.76 -19.10 -0.75
C PHE A 216 3.69 -20.64 -0.69
N GLU A 217 4.74 -21.33 -1.14
CA GLU A 217 4.86 -22.80 -1.08
C GLU A 217 3.62 -23.56 -1.59
N LYS A 218 3.13 -23.16 -2.77
CA LYS A 218 1.94 -23.76 -3.43
C LYS A 218 0.62 -23.55 -2.66
N GLN A 219 0.61 -22.74 -1.61
CA GLN A 219 -0.59 -22.38 -0.86
C GLN A 219 -0.99 -20.93 -1.16
N VAL A 220 -2.29 -20.69 -1.10
CA VAL A 220 -2.88 -19.37 -1.28
C VAL A 220 -3.67 -18.99 -0.03
N PHE A 221 -3.43 -17.81 0.48
CA PHE A 221 -4.09 -17.28 1.67
C PHE A 221 -4.84 -16.00 1.34
N ASN A 222 -6.11 -15.94 1.69
CA ASN A 222 -6.89 -14.71 1.75
C ASN A 222 -6.82 -14.16 3.17
N ILE A 223 -6.37 -12.93 3.33
CA ILE A 223 -6.22 -12.27 4.62
C ILE A 223 -6.98 -10.95 4.59
N GLU A 224 -8.06 -10.86 5.33
CA GLU A 224 -8.77 -9.61 5.55
C GLU A 224 -8.33 -8.97 6.87
N CYS A 225 -7.96 -7.72 6.81
CA CYS A 225 -7.48 -6.95 7.97
C CYS A 225 -8.37 -5.75 8.24
N SER A 226 -8.86 -5.62 9.47
CA SER A 226 -9.31 -4.36 10.03
C SER A 226 -8.10 -3.56 10.56
N VAL A 227 -8.35 -2.47 11.26
CA VAL A 227 -7.29 -1.68 11.91
C VAL A 227 -6.43 -2.52 12.88
N LYS A 228 -7.05 -3.36 13.69
CA LYS A 228 -6.38 -4.17 14.74
C LYS A 228 -6.43 -5.66 14.47
N GLU A 229 -7.54 -6.14 13.93
CA GLU A 229 -7.80 -7.57 13.75
C GLU A 229 -7.46 -8.03 12.33
N TYR A 230 -7.35 -9.33 12.15
CA TYR A 230 -7.29 -9.98 10.86
C TYR A 230 -7.99 -11.34 10.91
N LEU A 231 -8.49 -11.78 9.77
CA LEU A 231 -8.93 -13.15 9.53
C LEU A 231 -8.21 -13.70 8.31
N LEU A 232 -7.95 -14.99 8.33
CA LEU A 232 -7.19 -15.71 7.32
C LEU A 232 -7.91 -16.99 6.95
N GLU A 233 -7.94 -17.30 5.64
CA GLU A 233 -8.37 -18.61 5.13
C GLU A 233 -7.38 -19.12 4.07
N ASN A 234 -7.24 -20.43 3.97
CA ASN A 234 -6.50 -21.08 2.88
C ASN A 234 -7.44 -21.26 1.69
N VAL A 235 -7.10 -20.65 0.55
CA VAL A 235 -7.87 -20.69 -0.69
C VAL A 235 -7.51 -21.95 -1.48
N LYS A 236 -8.46 -22.88 -1.63
CA LYS A 236 -8.26 -24.19 -2.28
C LYS A 236 -8.85 -24.29 -3.67
N SER A 237 -9.64 -23.32 -4.10
CA SER A 237 -10.37 -23.29 -5.38
C SER A 237 -10.19 -21.94 -6.07
N ASN A 238 -10.93 -21.70 -7.15
CA ASN A 238 -11.04 -20.37 -7.73
C ASN A 238 -11.60 -19.40 -6.69
N PHE A 239 -11.02 -18.20 -6.64
CA PHE A 239 -11.37 -17.19 -5.65
C PHE A 239 -11.23 -15.80 -6.24
N PHE A 240 -12.06 -14.89 -5.81
CA PHE A 240 -11.92 -13.47 -6.14
C PHE A 240 -12.21 -12.60 -4.92
N HIS A 241 -11.54 -11.48 -4.85
CA HIS A 241 -11.75 -10.51 -3.81
C HIS A 241 -11.69 -9.08 -4.37
N ALA A 242 -12.67 -8.28 -4.00
CA ALA A 242 -12.70 -6.86 -4.33
C ALA A 242 -12.51 -6.00 -3.06
N ASN A 243 -13.35 -4.99 -2.85
CA ASN A 243 -13.13 -3.98 -1.78
C ASN A 243 -14.09 -4.13 -0.58
N ASN A 244 -14.80 -5.23 -0.46
CA ASN A 244 -15.70 -5.50 0.67
C ASN A 244 -15.19 -6.68 1.48
N PHE A 245 -15.43 -6.68 2.79
CA PHE A 245 -15.17 -7.84 3.63
C PHE A 245 -16.04 -9.03 3.20
N LEU A 246 -15.45 -10.20 3.08
CA LEU A 246 -16.13 -11.47 2.81
C LEU A 246 -16.41 -12.24 4.09
N PHE A 247 -15.49 -12.21 5.08
CA PHE A 247 -15.70 -12.86 6.37
C PHE A 247 -16.85 -12.25 7.14
N SER A 248 -17.83 -13.08 7.57
CA SER A 248 -19.01 -12.61 8.32
C SER A 248 -18.64 -11.84 9.59
N LYS A 249 -17.65 -12.31 10.35
CA LYS A 249 -17.14 -11.62 11.54
C LYS A 249 -16.64 -10.20 11.21
N MET A 250 -15.97 -10.02 10.08
CA MET A 250 -15.48 -8.70 9.66
C MET A 250 -16.59 -7.81 9.12
N LYS A 251 -17.62 -8.39 8.49
CA LYS A 251 -18.85 -7.66 8.09
C LYS A 251 -19.57 -7.09 9.29
N ASN A 252 -19.74 -7.87 10.35
CA ASN A 252 -20.42 -7.46 11.58
C ASN A 252 -19.67 -6.31 12.28
N LEU A 253 -18.35 -6.35 12.33
CA LEU A 253 -17.54 -5.21 12.83
C LEU A 253 -17.82 -3.92 12.03
N ARG A 254 -18.07 -4.02 10.74
CA ARG A 254 -18.49 -2.88 9.91
C ARG A 254 -19.87 -2.36 10.33
N GLU A 255 -20.83 -3.24 10.55
CA GLU A 255 -22.22 -2.88 10.92
C GLU A 255 -22.31 -2.28 12.33
N GLU A 256 -21.61 -2.84 13.31
CA GLU A 256 -21.55 -2.29 14.66
C GLU A 256 -20.96 -0.88 14.70
N LEU A 257 -19.93 -0.62 13.90
CA LEU A 257 -19.33 0.71 13.76
C LEU A 257 -20.26 1.69 13.00
N LEU A 258 -21.18 1.18 12.18
CA LEU A 258 -22.21 1.99 11.52
C LEU A 258 -23.31 2.41 12.51
N LYS A 259 -23.72 1.51 13.42
CA LYS A 259 -24.78 1.75 14.41
C LYS A 259 -24.34 2.70 15.54
N LYS A 260 -23.02 2.79 15.82
CA LYS A 260 -22.45 3.69 16.85
C LYS A 260 -22.28 5.16 16.42
N ARG A 261 -22.80 5.57 15.27
CA ARG A 261 -22.93 7.00 14.93
C ARG A 261 -24.26 7.51 15.48
N GLU A 262 -24.21 8.19 16.61
CA GLU A 262 -25.30 9.08 16.97
C GLU A 262 -25.46 10.17 15.91
N PRO A 263 -26.70 10.54 15.57
CA PRO A 263 -26.94 11.68 14.70
C PRO A 263 -26.40 12.93 15.39
N PHE A 264 -25.61 13.70 14.69
CA PHE A 264 -25.29 15.09 15.03
C PHE A 264 -26.43 16.00 14.63
#